data_ba834287edad6b72800cb0689f56696f
#
_entry.id   ba834287edad6b72800cb0689f56696f
#
_cell.length_a   1.000
_cell.length_b   1.000
_cell.length_c   1.000
_cell.angle_alpha   90.00
_cell.angle_beta   90.00
_cell.angle_gamma   90.00
#
_symmetry.space_group_name_H-M   'P 1'
#
loop_
_entity.id
_entity.type
_entity.pdbx_description
1 polymer ?
#
loop_
_entity_poly.entity_id
_entity_poly.type
_entity_poly.pdbx_seq_one_letter_code
_entity_poly.pdbx_strand_id
1 'polypeptide(L)'
;MESSPTSQLTTWQRAKAAGIAALAYPLIALLGVTLRWRVSGIEHLDEIRNSGRQPVMAFWHGRILSATYYFRRRGIVVVTSENFDGEWIARIIERFGYGTARGSASRGGQRALLSLKRALAEGKAAGFTVDGPRGPAGCAQPGAVWLAGATGNPLLPFHLEADRYWMARSWDRTQIPKPFSRVALVVGPPIDVPPDADEQILETKRSELEQALHGLVDATNQLLEVS
;
A
#
# COMPACT_ATOMS: atom_id res chain seq x y z
N MET A 1 -26.21 20.94 14.22
CA MET A 1 -25.04 20.33 13.56
C MET A 1 -25.46 18.93 13.14
N GLU A 2 -26.04 18.84 11.93
CA GLU A 2 -26.60 17.59 11.43
C GLU A 2 -25.46 16.63 11.02
N SER A 3 -25.44 15.48 11.68
CA SER A 3 -24.63 14.34 11.27
C SER A 3 -25.18 13.80 9.94
N SER A 4 -24.55 14.17 8.82
CA SER A 4 -24.88 13.55 7.54
C SER A 4 -24.71 12.03 7.65
N PRO A 5 -25.70 11.22 7.25
CA PRO A 5 -25.64 9.78 7.37
C PRO A 5 -24.48 9.23 6.55
N THR A 6 -23.67 8.36 7.14
CA THR A 6 -22.75 7.49 6.40
C THR A 6 -23.57 6.82 5.30
N SER A 7 -23.28 7.13 4.03
CA SER A 7 -24.02 6.58 2.90
C SER A 7 -23.76 5.07 2.86
N GLN A 8 -24.63 4.30 3.50
CA GLN A 8 -24.59 2.85 3.42
C GLN A 8 -24.89 2.47 1.98
N LEU A 9 -23.99 1.68 1.38
CA LEU A 9 -24.17 1.15 0.03
C LEU A 9 -25.49 0.38 -0.04
N THR A 10 -26.28 0.65 -1.07
CA THR A 10 -27.52 -0.09 -1.34
C THR A 10 -27.22 -1.56 -1.64
N THR A 11 -28.21 -2.45 -1.50
CA THR A 11 -28.09 -3.87 -1.82
C THR A 11 -27.64 -4.07 -3.28
N TRP A 12 -28.16 -3.25 -4.20
CA TRP A 12 -27.77 -3.28 -5.60
C TRP A 12 -26.30 -2.87 -5.83
N GLN A 13 -25.83 -1.82 -5.15
CA GLN A 13 -24.41 -1.42 -5.20
C GLN A 13 -23.49 -2.51 -4.66
N ARG A 14 -23.88 -3.19 -3.58
CA ARG A 14 -23.12 -4.32 -3.03
C ARG A 14 -23.06 -5.51 -4.00
N ALA A 15 -24.18 -5.82 -4.66
CA ALA A 15 -24.23 -6.88 -5.68
C ALA A 15 -23.35 -6.54 -6.89
N LYS A 16 -23.42 -5.27 -7.37
CA LYS A 16 -22.57 -4.77 -8.46
C LYS A 16 -21.08 -4.83 -8.08
N ALA A 17 -20.72 -4.40 -6.87
CA ALA A 17 -19.34 -4.50 -6.39
C ALA A 17 -18.84 -5.94 -6.30
N ALA A 18 -19.70 -6.89 -5.88
CA ALA A 18 -19.40 -8.31 -5.86
C ALA A 18 -19.16 -8.86 -7.27
N GLY A 19 -19.98 -8.49 -8.25
CA GLY A 19 -19.82 -8.87 -9.67
C GLY A 19 -18.51 -8.34 -10.27
N ILE A 20 -18.19 -7.05 -10.04
CA ILE A 20 -16.91 -6.45 -10.47
C ILE A 20 -15.73 -7.21 -9.86
N ALA A 21 -15.78 -7.47 -8.55
CA ALA A 21 -14.70 -8.18 -7.87
C ALA A 21 -14.55 -9.63 -8.33
N ALA A 22 -15.67 -10.31 -8.69
CA ALA A 22 -15.65 -11.67 -9.20
C ALA A 22 -14.97 -11.78 -10.58
N LEU A 23 -15.08 -10.74 -11.41
CA LEU A 23 -14.43 -10.69 -12.73
C LEU A 23 -12.99 -10.16 -12.64
N ALA A 24 -12.75 -9.12 -11.85
CA ALA A 24 -11.45 -8.47 -11.77
C ALA A 24 -10.39 -9.35 -11.05
N TYR A 25 -10.78 -10.04 -9.99
CA TYR A 25 -9.83 -10.89 -9.24
C TYR A 25 -9.13 -11.94 -10.11
N PRO A 26 -9.83 -12.81 -10.88
CA PRO A 26 -9.16 -13.81 -11.70
C PRO A 26 -8.30 -13.19 -12.80
N LEU A 27 -8.70 -12.04 -13.36
CA LEU A 27 -7.90 -11.34 -14.36
C LEU A 27 -6.59 -10.81 -13.78
N ILE A 28 -6.64 -10.19 -12.60
CA ILE A 28 -5.44 -9.72 -11.90
C ILE A 28 -4.57 -10.92 -11.48
N ALA A 29 -5.18 -12.00 -10.99
CA ALA A 29 -4.46 -13.20 -10.61
C ALA A 29 -3.76 -13.85 -11.82
N LEU A 30 -4.47 -13.97 -12.95
CA LEU A 30 -3.91 -14.52 -14.20
C LEU A 30 -2.76 -13.64 -14.72
N LEU A 31 -2.94 -12.33 -14.75
CA LEU A 31 -1.88 -11.40 -15.10
C LEU A 31 -0.66 -11.61 -14.19
N GLY A 32 -0.87 -11.64 -12.88
CA GLY A 32 0.17 -11.76 -11.88
C GLY A 32 1.01 -13.05 -11.99
N VAL A 33 0.40 -14.19 -12.37
CA VAL A 33 1.14 -15.47 -12.58
C VAL A 33 2.11 -15.38 -13.75
N THR A 34 1.85 -14.49 -14.72
CA THR A 34 2.74 -14.32 -15.90
C THR A 34 3.96 -13.45 -15.60
N LEU A 35 3.95 -12.71 -14.50
CA LEU A 35 5.01 -11.74 -14.18
C LEU A 35 6.28 -12.46 -13.69
N ARG A 36 7.42 -11.95 -14.14
CA ARG A 36 8.74 -12.44 -13.76
C ARG A 36 9.37 -11.47 -12.77
N TRP A 37 9.59 -11.93 -11.55
CA TRP A 37 10.02 -11.08 -10.45
C TRP A 37 11.54 -11.01 -10.32
N ARG A 38 12.05 -9.80 -10.12
CA ARG A 38 13.42 -9.52 -9.67
C ARG A 38 13.30 -8.77 -8.35
N VAL A 39 13.92 -9.28 -7.30
CA VAL A 39 13.72 -8.79 -5.94
C VAL A 39 15.06 -8.50 -5.29
N SER A 40 15.15 -7.35 -4.62
CA SER A 40 16.29 -6.94 -3.82
C SER A 40 15.82 -6.30 -2.53
N GLY A 41 16.57 -6.47 -1.43
CA GLY A 41 16.28 -5.86 -0.13
C GLY A 41 15.14 -6.53 0.64
N ILE A 42 14.63 -7.68 0.21
CA ILE A 42 13.52 -8.37 0.90
C ILE A 42 13.89 -8.83 2.32
N GLU A 43 15.16 -8.99 2.59
CA GLU A 43 15.75 -9.32 3.89
C GLU A 43 15.37 -8.31 4.98
N HIS A 44 15.21 -7.04 4.65
CA HIS A 44 14.76 -6.00 5.60
C HIS A 44 13.38 -6.31 6.21
N LEU A 45 12.49 -6.98 5.45
CA LEU A 45 11.21 -7.45 5.97
C LEU A 45 11.39 -8.53 7.05
N ASP A 46 12.33 -9.44 6.83
CA ASP A 46 12.62 -10.53 7.76
C ASP A 46 13.37 -10.01 9.00
N GLU A 47 14.27 -9.04 8.83
CA GLU A 47 14.95 -8.34 9.95
C GLU A 47 13.96 -7.69 10.91
N ILE A 48 12.96 -6.96 10.37
CA ILE A 48 11.90 -6.34 11.17
C ILE A 48 11.12 -7.42 11.96
N ARG A 49 10.72 -8.50 11.29
CA ARG A 49 9.97 -9.58 11.94
C ARG A 49 10.78 -10.31 13.01
N ASN A 50 12.05 -10.56 12.74
CA ASN A 50 12.96 -11.20 13.70
C ASN A 50 13.22 -10.32 14.94
N SER A 51 13.08 -9.00 14.83
CA SER A 51 13.13 -8.08 15.97
C SER A 51 11.83 -8.05 16.79
N GLY A 52 10.80 -8.85 16.44
CA GLY A 52 9.50 -8.89 17.10
C GLY A 52 8.56 -7.74 16.70
N ARG A 53 8.98 -6.89 15.77
CA ARG A 53 8.18 -5.77 15.24
C ARG A 53 7.46 -6.14 13.95
N GLN A 54 6.51 -5.29 13.53
CA GLN A 54 5.79 -5.44 12.27
C GLN A 54 6.03 -4.25 11.35
N PRO A 55 6.22 -4.44 10.03
CA PRO A 55 6.48 -3.31 9.15
C PRO A 55 5.22 -2.48 8.89
N VAL A 56 5.39 -1.15 8.88
CA VAL A 56 4.49 -0.21 8.23
C VAL A 56 4.98 -0.04 6.79
N MET A 57 4.47 -0.86 5.89
CA MET A 57 4.88 -0.92 4.49
C MET A 57 4.42 0.33 3.74
N ALA A 58 5.33 1.02 3.06
CA ALA A 58 5.10 2.32 2.43
C ALA A 58 5.51 2.29 0.94
N PHE A 59 4.62 2.71 0.05
CA PHE A 59 4.88 2.74 -1.39
C PHE A 59 3.96 3.74 -2.13
N TRP A 60 4.25 4.03 -3.39
CA TRP A 60 3.43 4.92 -4.22
C TRP A 60 2.17 4.24 -4.75
N HIS A 61 1.03 4.96 -4.75
CA HIS A 61 -0.28 4.46 -5.17
C HIS A 61 -0.26 3.89 -6.61
N GLY A 62 0.47 4.52 -7.51
CA GLY A 62 0.59 4.07 -8.89
C GLY A 62 1.18 2.66 -9.10
N ARG A 63 1.66 2.00 -8.06
CA ARG A 63 2.25 0.65 -8.11
C ARG A 63 1.39 -0.41 -7.41
N ILE A 64 0.14 -0.07 -7.06
CA ILE A 64 -0.76 -0.89 -6.25
C ILE A 64 -1.04 -2.27 -6.84
N LEU A 65 -1.14 -2.41 -8.18
CA LEU A 65 -1.44 -3.70 -8.82
C LEU A 65 -0.32 -4.72 -8.59
N SER A 66 0.92 -4.34 -8.88
CA SER A 66 2.09 -5.20 -8.69
C SER A 66 2.30 -5.53 -7.21
N ALA A 67 2.15 -4.52 -6.32
CA ALA A 67 2.25 -4.70 -4.88
C ALA A 67 1.20 -5.68 -4.35
N THR A 68 -0.07 -5.53 -4.76
CA THR A 68 -1.17 -6.42 -4.35
C THR A 68 -0.89 -7.87 -4.72
N TYR A 69 -0.37 -8.13 -5.92
CA TYR A 69 -0.07 -9.50 -6.33
C TYR A 69 1.16 -10.07 -5.63
N TYR A 70 2.26 -9.30 -5.51
CA TYR A 70 3.49 -9.79 -4.90
C TYR A 70 3.32 -10.13 -3.42
N PHE A 71 2.71 -9.23 -2.65
CA PHE A 71 2.54 -9.40 -1.21
C PHE A 71 1.25 -10.13 -0.81
N ARG A 72 0.57 -10.79 -1.75
CA ARG A 72 -0.65 -11.58 -1.45
C ARG A 72 -0.41 -12.65 -0.38
N ARG A 73 -1.45 -12.97 0.39
CA ARG A 73 -1.46 -14.04 1.41
C ARG A 73 -0.40 -13.86 2.52
N ARG A 74 0.00 -12.62 2.78
CA ARG A 74 0.95 -12.29 3.85
C ARG A 74 0.30 -11.64 5.08
N GLY A 75 -1.04 -11.57 5.12
CA GLY A 75 -1.79 -11.03 6.26
C GLY A 75 -1.65 -9.51 6.46
N ILE A 76 -1.27 -8.76 5.42
CA ILE A 76 -1.10 -7.31 5.49
C ILE A 76 -2.48 -6.66 5.56
N VAL A 77 -2.65 -5.68 6.45
CA VAL A 77 -3.87 -4.88 6.56
C VAL A 77 -3.66 -3.53 5.88
N VAL A 78 -4.57 -3.16 4.98
CA VAL A 78 -4.49 -1.92 4.20
C VAL A 78 -5.73 -1.04 4.39
N VAL A 79 -5.58 0.27 4.16
CA VAL A 79 -6.72 1.19 4.19
C VAL A 79 -7.51 1.12 2.90
N THR A 80 -8.82 1.02 3.01
CA THR A 80 -9.75 1.13 1.88
C THR A 80 -10.84 2.15 2.16
N SER A 81 -11.28 2.85 1.13
CA SER A 81 -12.34 3.85 1.24
C SER A 81 -13.70 3.20 1.54
N GLU A 82 -14.61 3.95 2.17
CA GLU A 82 -15.98 3.49 2.48
C GLU A 82 -16.98 3.71 1.31
N ASN A 83 -16.53 4.28 0.19
CA ASN A 83 -17.37 4.49 -0.98
C ASN A 83 -17.52 3.23 -1.85
N PHE A 84 -18.30 3.32 -2.94
CA PHE A 84 -18.53 2.21 -3.85
C PHE A 84 -17.23 1.64 -4.44
N ASP A 85 -16.28 2.51 -4.83
CA ASP A 85 -14.99 2.05 -5.39
C ASP A 85 -14.17 1.31 -4.35
N GLY A 86 -14.12 1.81 -3.12
CA GLY A 86 -13.47 1.12 -2.00
C GLY A 86 -14.09 -0.24 -1.70
N GLU A 87 -15.40 -0.42 -1.94
CA GLU A 87 -16.08 -1.70 -1.68
C GLU A 87 -15.61 -2.81 -2.65
N TRP A 88 -15.60 -2.58 -3.97
CA TRP A 88 -15.16 -3.62 -4.89
C TRP A 88 -13.65 -3.85 -4.83
N ILE A 89 -12.85 -2.79 -4.58
CA ILE A 89 -11.41 -2.91 -4.34
C ILE A 89 -11.15 -3.79 -3.11
N ALA A 90 -11.81 -3.51 -1.99
CA ALA A 90 -11.65 -4.29 -0.77
C ALA A 90 -11.96 -5.78 -1.00
N ARG A 91 -13.05 -6.10 -1.70
CA ARG A 91 -13.41 -7.48 -2.04
C ARG A 91 -12.35 -8.19 -2.90
N ILE A 92 -11.67 -7.44 -3.79
CA ILE A 92 -10.57 -7.99 -4.59
C ILE A 92 -9.37 -8.30 -3.70
N ILE A 93 -8.92 -7.32 -2.90
CA ILE A 93 -7.71 -7.47 -2.09
C ILE A 93 -7.91 -8.50 -0.95
N GLU A 94 -9.11 -8.60 -0.38
CA GLU A 94 -9.46 -9.64 0.60
C GLU A 94 -9.32 -11.05 0.00
N ARG A 95 -9.69 -11.25 -1.28
CA ARG A 95 -9.44 -12.53 -1.99
C ARG A 95 -7.95 -12.80 -2.21
N PHE A 96 -7.12 -11.76 -2.28
CA PHE A 96 -5.66 -11.90 -2.27
C PHE A 96 -5.07 -12.12 -0.88
N GLY A 97 -5.90 -12.18 0.17
CA GLY A 97 -5.49 -12.47 1.54
C GLY A 97 -5.02 -11.26 2.33
N TYR A 98 -5.47 -10.07 1.94
CA TYR A 98 -5.28 -8.85 2.73
C TYR A 98 -6.42 -8.66 3.73
N GLY A 99 -6.12 -8.02 4.85
CA GLY A 99 -7.13 -7.40 5.71
C GLY A 99 -7.44 -5.98 5.26
N THR A 100 -8.63 -5.47 5.59
CA THR A 100 -9.03 -4.11 5.24
C THR A 100 -9.42 -3.30 6.46
N ALA A 101 -8.84 -2.10 6.61
CA ALA A 101 -9.27 -1.07 7.54
C ALA A 101 -10.06 -0.02 6.77
N ARG A 102 -11.35 0.16 7.13
CA ARG A 102 -12.24 1.08 6.42
C ARG A 102 -12.06 2.52 6.87
N GLY A 103 -11.84 3.43 5.93
CA GLY A 103 -11.68 4.86 6.15
C GLY A 103 -10.98 5.55 4.99
N SER A 104 -10.94 6.89 5.01
CA SER A 104 -10.18 7.68 4.06
C SER A 104 -9.62 8.93 4.75
N ALA A 105 -8.61 9.58 4.15
CA ALA A 105 -8.00 10.80 4.68
C ALA A 105 -9.02 11.92 4.95
N SER A 106 -10.16 11.95 4.26
CA SER A 106 -11.20 12.97 4.42
C SER A 106 -12.35 12.59 5.35
N ARG A 107 -12.60 11.28 5.56
CA ARG A 107 -13.67 10.77 6.46
C ARG A 107 -13.23 9.42 7.03
N GLY A 108 -13.12 9.36 8.34
CA GLY A 108 -12.77 8.11 9.04
C GLY A 108 -11.27 7.74 8.99
N GLY A 109 -10.39 8.63 8.55
CA GLY A 109 -8.93 8.39 8.53
C GLY A 109 -8.38 8.03 9.90
N GLN A 110 -8.81 8.70 10.95
CA GLN A 110 -8.43 8.36 12.32
C GLN A 110 -8.90 6.95 12.72
N ARG A 111 -10.12 6.55 12.33
CA ARG A 111 -10.63 5.18 12.58
C ARG A 111 -9.80 4.13 11.83
N ALA A 112 -9.44 4.41 10.59
CA ALA A 112 -8.57 3.52 9.81
C ALA A 112 -7.19 3.38 10.45
N LEU A 113 -6.57 4.48 10.88
CA LEU A 113 -5.29 4.45 11.60
C LEU A 113 -5.36 3.67 12.91
N LEU A 114 -6.43 3.85 13.70
CA LEU A 114 -6.65 3.04 14.91
C LEU A 114 -6.84 1.56 14.60
N SER A 115 -7.49 1.22 13.49
CA SER A 115 -7.64 -0.17 13.05
C SER A 115 -6.30 -0.77 12.64
N LEU A 116 -5.44 -0.01 11.94
CA LEU A 116 -4.09 -0.43 11.61
C LEU A 116 -3.19 -0.57 12.84
N LYS A 117 -3.33 0.34 13.82
CA LYS A 117 -2.62 0.23 15.11
C LYS A 117 -2.96 -1.08 15.83
N ARG A 118 -4.24 -1.48 15.84
CA ARG A 118 -4.66 -2.78 16.39
C ARG A 118 -4.09 -3.94 15.60
N ALA A 119 -4.12 -3.88 14.26
CA ALA A 119 -3.54 -4.92 13.41
C ALA A 119 -2.04 -5.13 13.67
N LEU A 120 -1.27 -4.04 13.82
CA LEU A 120 0.14 -4.12 14.19
C LEU A 120 0.35 -4.75 15.55
N ALA A 121 -0.48 -4.41 16.55
CA ALA A 121 -0.45 -5.03 17.89
C ALA A 121 -0.83 -6.52 17.86
N GLU A 122 -1.63 -6.95 16.87
CA GLU A 122 -1.97 -8.36 16.60
C GLU A 122 -0.89 -9.11 15.79
N GLY A 123 0.26 -8.49 15.53
CA GLY A 123 1.35 -9.10 14.76
C GLY A 123 1.15 -9.10 13.25
N LYS A 124 0.26 -8.24 12.73
CA LYS A 124 0.02 -8.07 11.29
C LYS A 124 0.73 -6.83 10.76
N ALA A 125 1.29 -6.90 9.54
CA ALA A 125 1.85 -5.73 8.88
C ALA A 125 0.74 -4.76 8.44
N ALA A 126 1.04 -3.45 8.42
CA ALA A 126 0.19 -2.42 7.84
C ALA A 126 0.72 -2.00 6.47
N GLY A 127 -0.16 -1.73 5.50
CA GLY A 127 0.23 -1.27 4.16
C GLY A 127 -0.37 0.10 3.84
N PHE A 128 0.47 1.01 3.32
CA PHE A 128 0.10 2.36 2.93
C PHE A 128 0.54 2.69 1.50
N THR A 129 -0.37 3.25 0.72
CA THR A 129 -0.04 4.10 -0.40
C THR A 129 0.14 5.53 0.12
N VAL A 130 1.40 5.96 0.25
CA VAL A 130 1.74 7.16 1.05
C VAL A 130 1.37 8.48 0.39
N ASP A 131 1.19 8.54 -0.91
CA ASP A 131 0.66 9.70 -1.64
C ASP A 131 -0.87 9.83 -1.54
N GLY A 132 -1.52 8.89 -0.85
CA GLY A 132 -2.95 8.92 -0.55
C GLY A 132 -3.84 8.75 -1.78
N PRO A 133 -5.17 8.78 -1.61
CA PRO A 133 -6.13 8.48 -2.68
C PRO A 133 -6.37 9.64 -3.67
N ARG A 134 -5.79 10.81 -3.43
CA ARG A 134 -6.01 12.03 -4.22
C ARG A 134 -4.73 12.71 -4.67
N GLY A 135 -3.57 12.19 -4.26
CA GLY A 135 -2.29 12.80 -4.56
C GLY A 135 -2.00 14.10 -3.80
N PRO A 136 -1.04 14.87 -4.29
CA PRO A 136 -0.32 14.67 -5.55
C PRO A 136 0.58 13.43 -5.56
N ALA A 137 0.73 12.79 -6.73
CA ALA A 137 1.59 11.63 -6.89
C ALA A 137 3.03 11.95 -6.51
N GLY A 138 3.68 11.04 -5.79
CA GLY A 138 5.07 11.22 -5.37
C GLY A 138 5.28 12.15 -4.17
N CYS A 139 4.20 12.55 -3.47
CA CYS A 139 4.27 13.35 -2.24
C CYS A 139 3.73 12.53 -1.05
N ALA A 140 4.60 12.20 -0.13
CA ALA A 140 4.23 11.38 1.02
C ALA A 140 3.35 12.16 2.01
N GLN A 141 2.23 11.57 2.41
CA GLN A 141 1.33 12.07 3.45
C GLN A 141 1.76 11.56 4.84
N PRO A 142 1.46 12.27 5.93
CA PRO A 142 2.02 11.97 7.26
C PRO A 142 1.44 10.70 7.92
N GLY A 143 0.38 10.09 7.38
CA GLY A 143 -0.35 9.01 8.03
C GLY A 143 0.49 7.78 8.37
N ALA A 144 1.38 7.34 7.47
CA ALA A 144 2.26 6.19 7.71
C ALA A 144 3.31 6.50 8.79
N VAL A 145 3.89 7.70 8.74
CA VAL A 145 4.90 8.16 9.72
C VAL A 145 4.29 8.28 11.10
N TRP A 146 3.10 8.89 11.19
CA TRP A 146 2.36 8.97 12.45
C TRP A 146 2.08 7.57 13.04
N LEU A 147 1.67 6.61 12.20
CA LEU A 147 1.39 5.25 12.66
C LEU A 147 2.67 4.56 13.16
N ALA A 148 3.79 4.74 12.47
CA ALA A 148 5.08 4.20 12.86
C ALA A 148 5.50 4.71 14.23
N GLY A 149 5.50 6.03 14.47
CA GLY A 149 5.79 6.64 15.77
C GLY A 149 4.83 6.19 16.86
N ALA A 150 3.50 6.20 16.60
CA ALA A 150 2.48 5.82 17.59
C ALA A 150 2.51 4.33 17.97
N THR A 151 3.27 3.48 17.28
CA THR A 151 3.32 2.03 17.50
C THR A 151 4.72 1.50 17.77
N GLY A 152 5.79 2.29 17.57
CA GLY A 152 7.19 1.85 17.64
C GLY A 152 7.57 0.86 16.52
N ASN A 153 6.72 0.71 15.50
CA ASN A 153 6.98 -0.14 14.35
C ASN A 153 7.64 0.68 13.22
N PRO A 154 8.66 0.13 12.51
CA PRO A 154 9.37 0.87 11.49
C PRO A 154 8.56 1.04 10.21
N LEU A 155 8.79 2.14 9.50
CA LEU A 155 8.42 2.27 8.10
C LEU A 155 9.30 1.35 7.26
N LEU A 156 8.70 0.65 6.30
CA LEU A 156 9.43 -0.16 5.32
C LEU A 156 9.11 0.37 3.91
N PRO A 157 9.95 1.27 3.37
CA PRO A 157 9.75 1.77 2.01
C PRO A 157 10.04 0.68 0.99
N PHE A 158 9.23 0.60 -0.06
CA PHE A 158 9.51 -0.27 -1.20
C PHE A 158 8.96 0.33 -2.49
N HIS A 159 9.55 -0.06 -3.61
CA HIS A 159 9.06 0.33 -4.93
C HIS A 159 9.02 -0.86 -5.87
N LEU A 160 8.11 -0.78 -6.86
CA LEU A 160 7.99 -1.77 -7.93
C LEU A 160 7.97 -1.04 -9.27
N GLU A 161 8.66 -1.60 -10.26
CA GLU A 161 8.64 -1.11 -11.63
C GLU A 161 8.56 -2.28 -12.60
N ALA A 162 7.73 -2.17 -13.66
CA ALA A 162 7.66 -3.17 -14.71
C ALA A 162 8.41 -2.67 -15.96
N ASP A 163 9.15 -3.56 -16.65
CA ASP A 163 9.85 -3.22 -17.88
C ASP A 163 8.89 -2.92 -19.05
N ARG A 164 7.67 -3.51 -19.03
CA ARG A 164 6.63 -3.27 -20.03
C ARG A 164 5.27 -3.15 -19.34
N TYR A 165 4.58 -2.06 -19.57
CA TYR A 165 3.30 -1.78 -18.93
C TYR A 165 2.39 -0.89 -19.79
N TRP A 166 1.12 -0.85 -19.41
CA TRP A 166 0.18 0.21 -19.77
C TRP A 166 0.07 1.18 -18.60
N MET A 167 -0.02 2.46 -18.90
CA MET A 167 -0.20 3.49 -17.90
C MET A 167 -1.64 4.00 -17.94
N ALA A 168 -2.34 3.94 -16.81
CA ALA A 168 -3.67 4.49 -16.70
C ALA A 168 -3.64 6.04 -16.79
N ARG A 169 -4.69 6.62 -17.35
CA ARG A 169 -4.89 8.08 -17.36
C ARG A 169 -5.52 8.55 -16.05
N SER A 170 -4.89 8.22 -14.92
CA SER A 170 -5.30 8.58 -13.57
C SER A 170 -4.29 9.55 -12.95
N TRP A 171 -4.66 10.20 -11.85
CA TRP A 171 -3.79 11.14 -11.13
C TRP A 171 -2.48 10.49 -10.68
N ASP A 172 -2.52 9.20 -10.30
CA ASP A 172 -1.40 8.41 -9.79
C ASP A 172 -0.60 7.69 -10.89
N ARG A 173 -1.05 7.80 -12.16
CA ARG A 173 -0.44 7.12 -13.29
C ARG A 173 -0.25 5.62 -13.00
N THR A 174 -1.31 4.95 -12.51
CA THR A 174 -1.28 3.52 -12.17
C THR A 174 -0.66 2.70 -13.30
N GLN A 175 0.37 1.94 -12.95
CA GLN A 175 1.06 1.04 -13.84
C GLN A 175 0.35 -0.32 -13.86
N ILE A 176 -0.01 -0.77 -15.08
CA ILE A 176 -0.59 -2.09 -15.34
C ILE A 176 0.47 -2.90 -16.10
N PRO A 177 1.20 -3.81 -15.47
CA PRO A 177 2.20 -4.63 -16.15
C PRO A 177 1.59 -5.40 -17.32
N LYS A 178 2.31 -5.50 -18.43
CA LYS A 178 1.90 -6.38 -19.53
C LYS A 178 2.18 -7.84 -19.15
N PRO A 179 1.44 -8.81 -19.72
CA PRO A 179 1.75 -10.23 -19.52
C PRO A 179 3.21 -10.55 -19.86
N PHE A 180 3.82 -11.41 -19.06
CA PHE A 180 5.22 -11.87 -19.18
C PHE A 180 6.28 -10.76 -19.01
N SER A 181 5.91 -9.59 -18.45
CA SER A 181 6.86 -8.54 -18.09
C SER A 181 7.76 -8.97 -16.94
N ARG A 182 8.98 -8.42 -16.92
CA ARG A 182 9.80 -8.42 -15.71
C ARG A 182 9.31 -7.30 -14.81
N VAL A 183 9.20 -7.60 -13.50
CA VAL A 183 8.85 -6.62 -12.48
C VAL A 183 9.95 -6.63 -11.43
N ALA A 184 10.65 -5.51 -11.28
CA ALA A 184 11.57 -5.30 -10.19
C ALA A 184 10.81 -4.89 -8.93
N LEU A 185 11.19 -5.44 -7.80
CA LEU A 185 10.82 -5.00 -6.46
C LEU A 185 12.11 -4.70 -5.69
N VAL A 186 12.24 -3.49 -5.22
CA VAL A 186 13.31 -3.12 -4.30
C VAL A 186 12.69 -2.68 -2.98
N VAL A 187 13.13 -3.30 -1.89
CA VAL A 187 12.75 -2.96 -0.52
C VAL A 187 13.92 -2.20 0.10
N GLY A 188 13.67 -0.98 0.55
CA GLY A 188 14.68 -0.14 1.20
C GLY A 188 14.88 -0.51 2.67
N PRO A 189 15.89 0.05 3.32
CA PRO A 189 16.14 -0.14 4.74
C PRO A 189 14.96 0.42 5.56
N PRO A 190 14.69 -0.16 6.75
CA PRO A 190 13.65 0.32 7.63
C PRO A 190 13.99 1.72 8.18
N ILE A 191 12.97 2.56 8.34
CA ILE A 191 13.06 3.89 8.92
C ILE A 191 12.33 3.88 10.26
N ASP A 192 13.07 4.08 11.35
CA ASP A 192 12.47 4.19 12.68
C ASP A 192 11.97 5.62 12.93
N VAL A 193 10.79 5.71 13.58
CA VAL A 193 10.18 6.97 14.02
C VAL A 193 10.10 6.93 15.55
N PRO A 194 10.70 7.91 16.25
CA PRO A 194 10.62 7.97 17.71
C PRO A 194 9.17 8.03 18.21
N PRO A 195 8.83 7.33 19.30
CA PRO A 195 7.45 7.30 19.83
C PRO A 195 6.99 8.65 20.40
N ASP A 196 7.92 9.49 20.79
CA ASP A 196 7.74 10.84 21.32
C ASP A 196 8.00 11.94 20.27
N ALA A 197 7.97 11.57 18.98
CA ALA A 197 8.20 12.49 17.87
C ALA A 197 7.20 13.65 17.89
N ASP A 198 7.72 14.86 17.97
CA ASP A 198 6.96 16.08 17.75
C ASP A 198 6.66 16.30 16.26
N GLU A 199 5.92 17.37 15.95
CA GLU A 199 5.53 17.69 14.58
C GLU A 199 6.75 17.89 13.65
N GLN A 200 7.83 18.46 14.15
CA GLN A 200 9.07 18.70 13.38
C GLN A 200 9.78 17.38 13.07
N ILE A 201 9.87 16.47 14.03
CA ILE A 201 10.45 15.13 13.83
C ILE A 201 9.59 14.33 12.86
N LEU A 202 8.26 14.36 13.01
CA LEU A 202 7.34 13.68 12.08
C LEU A 202 7.48 14.18 10.64
N GLU A 203 7.64 15.51 10.44
CA GLU A 203 7.86 16.08 9.11
C GLU A 203 9.23 15.70 8.54
N THR A 204 10.27 15.68 9.38
CA THR A 204 11.60 15.21 9.00
C THR A 204 11.54 13.75 8.52
N LYS A 205 10.84 12.89 9.27
CA LYS A 205 10.68 11.47 8.92
C LYS A 205 9.78 11.26 7.70
N ARG A 206 8.80 12.14 7.47
CA ARG A 206 7.99 12.15 6.25
C ARG A 206 8.86 12.45 5.02
N SER A 207 9.72 13.46 5.14
CA SER A 207 10.66 13.83 4.08
C SER A 207 11.70 12.72 3.83
N GLU A 208 12.23 12.09 4.88
CA GLU A 208 13.13 10.94 4.77
C GLU A 208 12.47 9.77 4.02
N LEU A 209 11.21 9.43 4.37
CA LEU A 209 10.44 8.42 3.67
C LEU A 209 10.23 8.75 2.19
N GLU A 210 9.87 10.00 1.89
CA GLU A 210 9.66 10.49 0.53
C GLU A 210 10.94 10.37 -0.31
N GLN A 211 12.07 10.81 0.23
CA GLN A 211 13.37 10.70 -0.43
C GLN A 211 13.79 9.24 -0.65
N ALA A 212 13.59 8.37 0.37
CA ALA A 212 13.85 6.95 0.25
C ALA A 212 13.05 6.33 -0.89
N LEU A 213 11.74 6.63 -0.96
CA LEU A 213 10.87 6.13 -2.02
C LEU A 213 11.26 6.62 -3.41
N HIS A 214 11.70 7.88 -3.55
CA HIS A 214 12.23 8.40 -4.82
C HIS A 214 13.53 7.70 -5.22
N GLY A 215 14.46 7.48 -4.28
CA GLY A 215 15.69 6.73 -4.55
C GLY A 215 15.43 5.27 -4.97
N LEU A 216 14.38 4.64 -4.46
CA LEU A 216 13.99 3.28 -4.85
C LEU A 216 13.45 3.19 -6.29
N VAL A 217 12.96 4.29 -6.87
CA VAL A 217 12.58 4.33 -8.31
C VAL A 217 13.81 4.07 -9.18
N ASP A 218 14.91 4.75 -8.90
CA ASP A 218 16.16 4.57 -9.66
C ASP A 218 16.74 3.17 -9.44
N ALA A 219 16.72 2.67 -8.21
CA ALA A 219 17.18 1.32 -7.88
C ALA A 219 16.38 0.22 -8.60
N THR A 220 15.04 0.37 -8.73
CA THR A 220 14.22 -0.59 -9.49
C THR A 220 14.50 -0.55 -10.98
N ASN A 221 14.75 0.64 -11.56
CA ASN A 221 15.12 0.76 -12.96
C ASN A 221 16.48 0.08 -13.23
N GLN A 222 17.48 0.32 -12.39
CA GLN A 222 18.77 -0.35 -12.47
C GLN A 222 18.64 -1.89 -12.38
N LEU A 223 17.79 -2.39 -11.45
CA LEU A 223 17.56 -3.83 -11.30
C LEU A 223 16.90 -4.45 -12.55
N LEU A 224 16.13 -3.69 -13.33
CA LEU A 224 15.54 -4.13 -14.60
C LEU A 224 16.55 -4.15 -15.74
N GLU A 225 17.59 -3.29 -15.72
CA GLU A 225 18.62 -3.20 -16.76
C GLU A 225 19.64 -4.33 -16.69
N VAL A 226 19.92 -4.86 -15.50
CA VAL A 226 20.82 -6.01 -15.32
C VAL A 226 20.21 -7.23 -15.99
N SER A 227 20.82 -7.71 -17.06
CA SER A 227 20.35 -8.84 -17.91
C SER A 227 20.54 -10.20 -17.23
#